data_ae95080765dee6223d2cb47b4bf72d65
#
_entry.id   ae95080765dee6223d2cb47b4bf72d65
#
_cell.length_a   1.000
_cell.length_b   1.000
_cell.length_c   1.000
_cell.angle_alpha   90.00
_cell.angle_beta   90.00
_cell.angle_gamma   90.00
#
_symmetry.space_group_name_H-M   'P 1'
#
loop_
_entity.id
_entity.type
_entity.pdbx_description
1 polymer ?
#
loop_
_entity_poly.entity_id
_entity_poly.type
_entity_poly.pdbx_seq_one_letter_code
_entity_poly.pdbx_strand_id
1 'polypeptide(L)'
;MVRTFPDETIVLMHVSEELYDKAIRASNEIDDELPPSVLAVIRKSEMSRSQTVESVSGVSDGRVSRLIELLNERSRTSELQPSLQFIKDAAENTKIAITKRHHVVFGRRGVGKTALLLEAKRIVEHSKNLTLWQNLQTLRGLEAVPVFLTLVKRICDLAEIAHGTRSTKPRSIQLARDISARVDRLFNRSSTSLEQASLLVPEIQRMLKLICAETGSDIFLFLDDFHYVDMANQPKVLDLLHGCTRDTATWIKIASIRNQSRLYQNDPPTGMQVGHDAAVISLDITLEEPQKAKEFLGGILQTYLKPAGISNRSGILSNGALDRLVLASAGVPRDFLLLAARSIQLARERANARVVGTQDVNDAAGEAGVQKSAELDEDAASSKGKSSARIRAMNRLRQFAIDEKHYSFFKVGFQDKNDHPDEYTLLQSLMDLRMIHIIKASLSQAHAAGEKTEVYMIDLSEYSGSRLKKNITVIDLQGAHLVLRRTGSNATKTVADTPRKVVQVLRTGPEFELTGLTPFVS
;
A
#
# COMPACT_ATOMS: atom_id res chain seq x y z
N MET A 1 -16.69 -29.39 -11.65
CA MET A 1 -17.22 -28.25 -10.85
C MET A 1 -18.70 -28.55 -10.56
N VAL A 2 -19.13 -28.43 -9.31
CA VAL A 2 -20.54 -28.64 -8.93
C VAL A 2 -21.14 -27.28 -8.56
N ARG A 3 -22.31 -26.96 -9.09
CA ARG A 3 -23.10 -25.77 -8.74
C ARG A 3 -24.46 -26.23 -8.26
N THR A 4 -24.83 -25.86 -7.04
CA THR A 4 -26.13 -26.18 -6.42
C THR A 4 -27.00 -24.94 -6.40
N PHE A 5 -28.20 -25.06 -6.95
CA PHE A 5 -29.27 -24.07 -6.89
C PHE A 5 -30.38 -24.60 -5.97
N PRO A 6 -31.37 -23.80 -5.54
CA PRO A 6 -32.40 -24.26 -4.63
C PRO A 6 -33.13 -25.53 -5.08
N ASP A 7 -33.39 -25.68 -6.40
CA ASP A 7 -34.17 -26.78 -6.97
C ASP A 7 -33.37 -27.69 -7.89
N GLU A 8 -32.05 -27.40 -8.14
CA GLU A 8 -31.27 -28.10 -9.12
C GLU A 8 -29.78 -28.12 -8.75
N THR A 9 -29.10 -29.21 -9.04
CA THR A 9 -27.65 -29.37 -8.90
C THR A 9 -27.02 -29.65 -10.26
N ILE A 10 -26.15 -28.76 -10.73
CA ILE A 10 -25.44 -28.93 -12.00
C ILE A 10 -24.03 -29.44 -11.74
N VAL A 11 -23.70 -30.59 -12.28
CA VAL A 11 -22.35 -31.17 -12.29
C VAL A 11 -21.70 -30.85 -13.62
N LEU A 12 -20.80 -29.86 -13.65
CA LEU A 12 -20.08 -29.46 -14.85
C LEU A 12 -18.75 -30.23 -14.94
N MET A 13 -18.61 -31.07 -15.96
CA MET A 13 -17.40 -31.81 -16.26
C MET A 13 -16.71 -31.25 -17.51
N HIS A 14 -15.41 -30.92 -17.37
CA HIS A 14 -14.58 -30.52 -18.50
C HIS A 14 -13.76 -31.74 -18.97
N VAL A 15 -13.91 -32.12 -20.21
CA VAL A 15 -13.22 -33.27 -20.82
C VAL A 15 -12.43 -32.86 -22.06
N SER A 16 -11.31 -33.52 -22.33
CA SER A 16 -10.53 -33.29 -23.56
C SER A 16 -11.35 -33.59 -24.81
N GLU A 17 -11.00 -32.99 -25.93
CA GLU A 17 -11.68 -33.21 -27.20
C GLU A 17 -11.72 -34.69 -27.61
N GLU A 18 -10.65 -35.41 -27.32
CA GLU A 18 -10.53 -36.85 -27.60
C GLU A 18 -11.49 -37.73 -26.78
N LEU A 19 -11.87 -37.28 -25.61
CA LEU A 19 -12.76 -38.00 -24.69
C LEU A 19 -14.19 -37.45 -24.68
N TYR A 20 -14.46 -36.38 -25.44
CA TYR A 20 -15.75 -35.70 -25.41
C TYR A 20 -16.93 -36.58 -25.77
N ASP A 21 -16.82 -37.31 -26.91
CA ASP A 21 -17.87 -38.19 -27.38
C ASP A 21 -18.08 -39.40 -26.44
N LYS A 22 -17.02 -39.90 -25.82
CA LYS A 22 -17.11 -40.97 -24.80
C LYS A 22 -17.79 -40.47 -23.53
N ALA A 23 -17.47 -39.25 -23.11
CA ALA A 23 -18.04 -38.62 -21.92
C ALA A 23 -19.54 -38.31 -22.11
N ILE A 24 -19.97 -37.87 -23.30
CA ILE A 24 -21.40 -37.68 -23.63
C ILE A 24 -22.14 -39.00 -23.58
N ARG A 25 -21.61 -40.10 -24.15
CA ARG A 25 -22.26 -41.39 -24.08
C ARG A 25 -22.40 -41.87 -22.64
N ALA A 26 -21.32 -41.78 -21.86
CA ALA A 26 -21.36 -42.15 -20.45
C ALA A 26 -22.33 -41.27 -19.63
N SER A 27 -22.45 -39.96 -19.95
CA SER A 27 -23.41 -39.08 -19.31
C SER A 27 -24.85 -39.49 -19.62
N ASN A 28 -25.16 -39.80 -20.85
CA ASN A 28 -26.48 -40.26 -21.24
C ASN A 28 -26.88 -41.61 -20.60
N GLU A 29 -25.91 -42.50 -20.36
CA GLU A 29 -26.12 -43.76 -19.65
C GLU A 29 -26.39 -43.54 -18.15
N ILE A 30 -25.82 -42.50 -17.56
CA ILE A 30 -25.95 -42.17 -16.14
C ILE A 30 -27.17 -41.27 -15.88
N ASP A 31 -27.60 -40.46 -16.86
CA ASP A 31 -28.73 -39.52 -16.68
C ASP A 31 -30.03 -40.23 -16.24
N ASP A 32 -30.24 -41.46 -16.67
CA ASP A 32 -31.38 -42.29 -16.24
C ASP A 32 -31.27 -42.80 -14.79
N GLU A 33 -30.05 -42.78 -14.21
CA GLU A 33 -29.78 -43.21 -12.84
C GLU A 33 -29.70 -42.03 -11.87
N LEU A 34 -29.60 -40.79 -12.39
CA LEU A 34 -29.47 -39.59 -11.56
C LEU A 34 -30.85 -39.10 -11.05
N PRO A 35 -30.91 -38.51 -9.84
CA PRO A 35 -32.11 -37.84 -9.40
C PRO A 35 -32.52 -36.72 -10.38
N PRO A 36 -33.85 -36.48 -10.59
CA PRO A 36 -34.31 -35.42 -11.52
C PRO A 36 -33.81 -34.02 -11.24
N SER A 37 -33.31 -33.78 -10.04
CA SER A 37 -32.71 -32.51 -9.60
C SER A 37 -31.19 -32.39 -9.92
N VAL A 38 -30.57 -33.41 -10.53
CA VAL A 38 -29.14 -33.40 -10.83
C VAL A 38 -28.95 -33.47 -12.35
N LEU A 39 -28.29 -32.47 -12.91
CA LEU A 39 -27.97 -32.37 -14.33
C LEU A 39 -26.46 -32.48 -14.54
N ALA A 40 -26.03 -33.45 -15.35
CA ALA A 40 -24.65 -33.58 -15.79
C ALA A 40 -24.43 -32.80 -17.08
N VAL A 41 -23.57 -31.79 -17.05
CA VAL A 41 -23.22 -30.97 -18.22
C VAL A 41 -21.78 -31.25 -18.61
N ILE A 42 -21.57 -31.79 -19.81
CA ILE A 42 -20.21 -32.03 -20.36
C ILE A 42 -19.84 -30.87 -21.26
N ARG A 43 -18.72 -30.23 -20.95
CA ARG A 43 -18.10 -29.25 -21.85
C ARG A 43 -16.78 -29.80 -22.38
N LYS A 44 -16.56 -29.58 -23.65
CA LYS A 44 -15.20 -29.70 -24.19
C LYS A 44 -14.32 -28.81 -23.32
N SER A 45 -13.34 -29.39 -22.64
CA SER A 45 -12.23 -28.61 -22.16
C SER A 45 -11.68 -27.94 -23.41
N GLU A 46 -11.84 -26.63 -23.55
CA GLU A 46 -10.83 -25.86 -24.24
C GLU A 46 -9.53 -26.18 -23.47
N MET A 47 -8.93 -27.35 -23.77
CA MET A 47 -7.51 -27.42 -23.61
C MET A 47 -7.04 -26.19 -24.39
N SER A 48 -6.68 -25.15 -23.65
CA SER A 48 -5.63 -24.30 -24.13
C SER A 48 -4.67 -25.29 -24.73
N ARG A 49 -4.67 -25.42 -26.07
CA ARG A 49 -3.49 -25.97 -26.76
C ARG A 49 -2.38 -25.40 -25.91
N SER A 50 -1.49 -26.21 -25.40
CA SER A 50 -0.22 -25.72 -24.95
C SER A 50 0.29 -24.92 -26.15
N GLN A 51 -0.20 -23.68 -26.23
CA GLN A 51 0.50 -22.66 -26.96
C GLN A 51 1.85 -22.77 -26.29
N THR A 52 2.78 -23.33 -26.99
CA THR A 52 4.17 -22.96 -26.82
C THR A 52 4.07 -21.46 -26.78
N VAL A 53 4.03 -20.91 -25.54
CA VAL A 53 3.80 -19.48 -25.32
C VAL A 53 5.03 -18.87 -25.96
N GLU A 54 4.87 -18.49 -27.25
CA GLU A 54 5.95 -17.92 -28.03
C GLU A 54 6.52 -16.81 -27.18
N SER A 55 7.82 -16.86 -26.96
CA SER A 55 8.51 -15.82 -26.21
C SER A 55 8.16 -14.49 -26.84
N VAL A 56 7.88 -13.48 -26.01
CA VAL A 56 7.56 -12.14 -26.50
C VAL A 56 8.71 -11.67 -27.39
N SER A 57 8.40 -11.20 -28.60
CA SER A 57 9.39 -10.75 -29.58
C SER A 57 10.11 -9.45 -29.18
N GLY A 58 9.62 -8.78 -28.15
CA GLY A 58 10.17 -7.52 -27.61
C GLY A 58 9.09 -6.55 -27.15
N VAL A 59 9.47 -5.33 -26.82
CA VAL A 59 8.56 -4.29 -26.33
C VAL A 59 7.46 -3.91 -27.33
N SER A 60 7.68 -4.13 -28.63
CA SER A 60 6.71 -3.85 -29.70
C SER A 60 5.64 -4.93 -29.89
N ASP A 61 5.72 -6.06 -29.18
CA ASP A 61 4.72 -7.12 -29.21
C ASP A 61 3.36 -6.60 -28.72
N GLY A 62 2.27 -6.98 -29.42
CA GLY A 62 0.91 -6.51 -29.08
C GLY A 62 0.47 -6.85 -27.66
N ARG A 63 0.94 -7.98 -27.09
CA ARG A 63 0.67 -8.38 -25.70
C ARG A 63 1.21 -7.38 -24.67
N VAL A 64 2.28 -6.66 -25.02
CA VAL A 64 2.89 -5.64 -24.15
C VAL A 64 1.99 -4.41 -24.02
N SER A 65 1.14 -4.10 -25.00
CA SER A 65 0.12 -3.05 -24.86
C SER A 65 -0.86 -3.38 -23.74
N ARG A 66 -1.33 -4.64 -23.70
CA ARG A 66 -2.19 -5.11 -22.61
C ARG A 66 -1.49 -5.07 -21.25
N LEU A 67 -0.20 -5.38 -21.21
CA LEU A 67 0.57 -5.23 -19.98
C LEU A 67 0.59 -3.76 -19.49
N ILE A 68 0.87 -2.79 -20.38
CA ILE A 68 0.88 -1.36 -20.03
C ILE A 68 -0.47 -0.91 -19.48
N GLU A 69 -1.58 -1.31 -20.12
CA GLU A 69 -2.94 -1.04 -19.62
C GLU A 69 -3.13 -1.56 -18.21
N LEU A 70 -2.83 -2.85 -17.98
CA LEU A 70 -2.97 -3.48 -16.66
C LEU A 70 -2.12 -2.80 -15.59
N LEU A 71 -0.87 -2.43 -15.90
CA LEU A 71 0.02 -1.74 -14.96
C LEU A 71 -0.54 -0.36 -14.57
N ASN A 72 -1.10 0.39 -15.52
CA ASN A 72 -1.69 1.70 -15.28
C ASN A 72 -3.02 1.60 -14.51
N GLU A 73 -3.95 0.75 -14.97
CA GLU A 73 -5.26 0.57 -14.35
C GLU A 73 -5.15 0.11 -12.89
N ARG A 74 -4.19 -0.77 -12.60
CA ARG A 74 -4.03 -1.42 -11.30
C ARG A 74 -2.95 -0.80 -10.41
N SER A 75 -2.41 0.33 -10.80
CA SER A 75 -1.48 1.10 -9.96
C SER A 75 -2.15 1.66 -8.70
N ARG A 76 -3.49 1.80 -8.70
CA ARG A 76 -4.32 2.13 -7.55
C ARG A 76 -5.28 0.98 -7.25
N THR A 77 -5.34 0.57 -5.99
CA THR A 77 -6.28 -0.45 -5.50
C THR A 77 -7.42 0.23 -4.76
N SER A 78 -8.65 -0.18 -5.03
CA SER A 78 -9.85 0.28 -4.34
C SER A 78 -10.81 -0.89 -4.10
N GLU A 79 -11.88 -0.69 -3.33
CA GLU A 79 -12.91 -1.72 -3.11
C GLU A 79 -13.56 -2.18 -4.42
N LEU A 80 -13.76 -1.26 -5.38
CA LEU A 80 -14.33 -1.55 -6.71
C LEU A 80 -13.30 -2.17 -7.66
N GLN A 81 -12.01 -1.90 -7.46
CA GLN A 81 -10.91 -2.42 -8.27
C GLN A 81 -9.83 -3.03 -7.38
N PRO A 82 -10.06 -4.24 -6.84
CA PRO A 82 -9.06 -4.93 -6.04
C PRO A 82 -7.85 -5.31 -6.90
N SER A 83 -6.72 -5.58 -6.26
CA SER A 83 -5.53 -6.10 -6.95
C SER A 83 -5.86 -7.39 -7.71
N LEU A 84 -5.22 -7.63 -8.87
CA LEU A 84 -5.42 -8.85 -9.67
C LEU A 84 -5.14 -10.11 -8.87
N GLN A 85 -4.07 -10.08 -8.10
CA GLN A 85 -3.67 -11.12 -7.17
C GLN A 85 -2.90 -10.48 -6.02
N PHE A 86 -3.33 -10.74 -4.80
CA PHE A 86 -2.56 -10.32 -3.64
C PHE A 86 -1.32 -11.21 -3.51
N ILE A 87 -0.14 -10.60 -3.48
CA ILE A 87 1.11 -11.31 -3.25
C ILE A 87 1.35 -11.36 -1.77
N LYS A 88 1.42 -12.58 -1.24
CA LYS A 88 1.79 -12.81 0.16
C LYS A 88 3.20 -12.27 0.37
N ASP A 89 3.31 -11.34 1.29
CA ASP A 89 4.61 -10.84 1.73
C ASP A 89 5.33 -11.87 2.61
N ALA A 90 6.65 -11.75 2.71
CA ALA A 90 7.46 -12.64 3.53
C ALA A 90 7.12 -12.57 5.03
N ALA A 91 6.48 -11.50 5.49
CA ALA A 91 6.07 -11.29 6.87
C ALA A 91 4.68 -11.86 7.19
N GLU A 92 3.99 -12.47 6.19
CA GLU A 92 2.63 -13.03 6.35
C GLU A 92 1.61 -12.04 6.93
N ASN A 93 1.75 -10.75 6.62
CA ASN A 93 0.96 -9.67 7.19
C ASN A 93 -0.56 -9.88 7.02
N THR A 94 -0.99 -10.58 5.96
CA THR A 94 -2.40 -10.94 5.76
C THR A 94 -2.91 -11.85 6.87
N LYS A 95 -2.11 -12.85 7.29
CA LYS A 95 -2.48 -13.75 8.39
C LYS A 95 -2.62 -12.99 9.71
N ILE A 96 -1.75 -12.01 9.94
CA ILE A 96 -1.81 -11.15 11.12
C ILE A 96 -3.05 -10.24 11.06
N ALA A 97 -3.31 -9.62 9.90
CA ALA A 97 -4.40 -8.67 9.73
C ALA A 97 -5.81 -9.27 9.96
N ILE A 98 -6.00 -10.57 9.70
CA ILE A 98 -7.28 -11.27 9.93
C ILE A 98 -7.47 -11.75 11.37
N THR A 99 -6.46 -11.64 12.25
CA THR A 99 -6.62 -12.09 13.64
C THR A 99 -7.60 -11.22 14.42
N LYS A 100 -8.21 -11.81 15.45
CA LYS A 100 -9.17 -11.17 16.36
C LYS A 100 -8.44 -10.23 17.33
N ARG A 101 -7.90 -9.13 16.80
CA ARG A 101 -7.18 -8.08 17.52
C ARG A 101 -7.31 -6.77 16.75
N HIS A 102 -7.22 -5.64 17.41
CA HIS A 102 -7.09 -4.36 16.72
C HIS A 102 -5.70 -4.25 16.09
N HIS A 103 -5.63 -3.71 14.86
CA HIS A 103 -4.38 -3.52 14.13
C HIS A 103 -4.29 -2.14 13.51
N VAL A 104 -3.08 -1.61 13.50
CA VAL A 104 -2.72 -0.44 12.70
C VAL A 104 -1.68 -0.85 11.66
N VAL A 105 -2.05 -0.69 10.41
CA VAL A 105 -1.20 -0.95 9.25
C VAL A 105 -0.51 0.34 8.86
N PHE A 106 0.78 0.43 9.11
CA PHE A 106 1.59 1.57 8.71
C PHE A 106 2.38 1.29 7.44
N GLY A 107 2.62 2.34 6.69
CA GLY A 107 3.49 2.34 5.52
C GLY A 107 3.32 3.60 4.69
N ARG A 108 4.33 3.91 3.86
CA ARG A 108 4.33 5.05 2.94
C ARG A 108 3.18 4.96 1.93
N ARG A 109 2.91 6.05 1.22
CA ARG A 109 1.93 6.03 0.12
C ARG A 109 2.35 5.01 -0.95
N GLY A 110 1.39 4.21 -1.44
CA GLY A 110 1.63 3.25 -2.53
C GLY A 110 2.24 1.90 -2.13
N VAL A 111 2.51 1.63 -0.84
CA VAL A 111 3.10 0.35 -0.38
C VAL A 111 2.10 -0.82 -0.31
N GLY A 112 0.80 -0.57 -0.52
CA GLY A 112 -0.21 -1.63 -0.57
C GLY A 112 -1.07 -1.77 0.69
N LYS A 113 -1.17 -0.75 1.56
CA LYS A 113 -2.04 -0.77 2.76
C LYS A 113 -3.48 -1.15 2.45
N THR A 114 -4.10 -0.43 1.50
CA THR A 114 -5.45 -0.69 1.00
C THR A 114 -5.58 -2.12 0.46
N ALA A 115 -4.61 -2.60 -0.30
CA ALA A 115 -4.61 -3.96 -0.86
C ALA A 115 -4.58 -5.03 0.25
N LEU A 116 -3.77 -4.83 1.30
CA LEU A 116 -3.73 -5.72 2.46
C LEU A 116 -5.08 -5.74 3.19
N LEU A 117 -5.67 -4.56 3.47
CA LEU A 117 -6.95 -4.48 4.16
C LEU A 117 -8.09 -5.10 3.36
N LEU A 118 -8.12 -4.90 2.02
CA LEU A 118 -9.12 -5.51 1.14
C LEU A 118 -8.98 -7.03 1.07
N GLU A 119 -7.76 -7.55 1.00
CA GLU A 119 -7.55 -8.99 1.05
C GLU A 119 -7.93 -9.59 2.41
N ALA A 120 -7.59 -8.91 3.52
CA ALA A 120 -8.03 -9.30 4.86
C ALA A 120 -9.57 -9.29 4.96
N LYS A 121 -10.23 -8.23 4.45
CA LYS A 121 -11.70 -8.12 4.38
C LYS A 121 -12.28 -9.33 3.64
N ARG A 122 -11.79 -9.62 2.44
CA ARG A 122 -12.24 -10.76 1.62
C ARG A 122 -12.14 -12.10 2.37
N ILE A 123 -11.03 -12.34 3.08
CA ILE A 123 -10.81 -13.58 3.83
C ILE A 123 -11.79 -13.69 5.01
N VAL A 124 -11.98 -12.62 5.78
CA VAL A 124 -12.90 -12.66 6.94
C VAL A 124 -14.35 -12.77 6.52
N GLU A 125 -14.76 -12.19 5.38
CA GLU A 125 -16.10 -12.36 4.79
C GLU A 125 -16.35 -13.81 4.36
N HIS A 126 -15.38 -14.47 3.74
CA HIS A 126 -15.47 -15.89 3.41
C HIS A 126 -15.64 -16.78 4.65
N SER A 127 -15.16 -16.32 5.80
CA SER A 127 -15.36 -16.98 7.09
C SER A 127 -16.69 -16.58 7.78
N LYS A 128 -17.62 -15.98 7.03
CA LYS A 128 -18.95 -15.54 7.48
C LYS A 128 -18.93 -14.50 8.61
N ASN A 129 -17.87 -13.71 8.71
CA ASN A 129 -17.82 -12.57 9.61
C ASN A 129 -18.39 -11.32 8.92
N LEU A 130 -18.86 -10.38 9.73
CA LEU A 130 -19.38 -9.10 9.25
C LEU A 130 -18.24 -8.11 9.05
N THR A 131 -18.31 -7.34 7.97
CA THR A 131 -17.30 -6.33 7.67
C THR A 131 -17.93 -4.98 7.38
N LEU A 132 -17.23 -3.93 7.82
CA LEU A 132 -17.49 -2.55 7.43
C LEU A 132 -16.22 -1.99 6.80
N TRP A 133 -16.35 -1.39 5.63
CA TRP A 133 -15.27 -0.67 4.97
C TRP A 133 -15.57 0.83 4.93
N GLN A 134 -14.62 1.65 5.39
CA GLN A 134 -14.70 3.10 5.28
C GLN A 134 -13.35 3.68 4.84
N ASN A 135 -13.33 4.35 3.69
CA ASN A 135 -12.20 5.20 3.32
C ASN A 135 -12.39 6.58 3.96
N LEU A 136 -11.47 6.98 4.84
CA LEU A 136 -11.56 8.21 5.61
C LEU A 136 -11.13 9.46 4.82
N GLN A 137 -10.57 9.29 3.61
CA GLN A 137 -10.35 10.42 2.71
C GLN A 137 -11.66 11.16 2.37
N THR A 138 -12.79 10.44 2.33
CA THR A 138 -14.12 11.01 2.08
C THR A 138 -14.61 11.92 3.23
N LEU A 139 -13.99 11.83 4.40
CA LEU A 139 -14.32 12.59 5.59
C LEU A 139 -13.25 13.66 5.91
N ARG A 140 -12.38 13.95 4.95
CA ARG A 140 -11.32 14.95 5.08
C ARG A 140 -11.90 16.33 5.47
N GLY A 141 -11.23 16.99 6.43
CA GLY A 141 -11.62 18.32 6.89
C GLY A 141 -12.78 18.34 7.88
N LEU A 142 -13.34 17.20 8.24
CA LEU A 142 -14.33 17.10 9.29
C LEU A 142 -13.68 17.02 10.68
N GLU A 143 -14.34 17.61 11.66
CA GLU A 143 -14.00 17.50 13.07
C GLU A 143 -14.27 16.08 13.62
N ALA A 144 -13.73 15.76 14.80
CA ALA A 144 -13.81 14.44 15.41
C ALA A 144 -15.25 13.92 15.54
N VAL A 145 -16.19 14.77 15.96
CA VAL A 145 -17.58 14.38 16.22
C VAL A 145 -18.30 14.01 14.91
N PRO A 146 -18.31 14.83 13.85
CA PRO A 146 -18.87 14.44 12.55
C PRO A 146 -18.26 13.15 11.99
N VAL A 147 -16.94 12.95 12.09
CA VAL A 147 -16.29 11.71 11.65
C VAL A 147 -16.84 10.52 12.43
N PHE A 148 -16.88 10.61 13.77
CA PHE A 148 -17.40 9.54 14.62
C PHE A 148 -18.88 9.24 14.30
N LEU A 149 -19.74 10.25 14.23
CA LEU A 149 -21.17 10.07 13.94
C LEU A 149 -21.40 9.41 12.57
N THR A 150 -20.59 9.75 11.56
CA THR A 150 -20.63 9.10 10.24
C THR A 150 -20.28 7.61 10.35
N LEU A 151 -19.24 7.27 11.11
CA LEU A 151 -18.87 5.87 11.36
C LEU A 151 -19.99 5.12 12.11
N VAL A 152 -20.62 5.77 13.09
CA VAL A 152 -21.75 5.18 13.84
C VAL A 152 -22.93 4.86 12.92
N LYS A 153 -23.29 5.74 11.99
CA LYS A 153 -24.34 5.44 10.99
C LYS A 153 -24.01 4.19 10.19
N ARG A 154 -22.78 4.11 9.69
CA ARG A 154 -22.30 2.93 8.94
C ARG A 154 -22.29 1.65 9.81
N ILE A 155 -21.98 1.77 11.10
CA ILE A 155 -22.05 0.64 12.05
C ILE A 155 -23.52 0.24 12.29
N CYS A 156 -24.47 1.17 12.35
CA CYS A 156 -25.90 0.85 12.44
C CYS A 156 -26.40 0.08 11.21
N ASP A 157 -25.92 0.43 9.99
CA ASP A 157 -26.27 -0.27 8.76
C ASP A 157 -25.86 -1.76 8.81
N LEU A 158 -24.80 -2.11 9.55
CA LEU A 158 -24.39 -3.51 9.73
C LEU A 158 -25.49 -4.38 10.37
N ALA A 159 -26.32 -3.83 11.25
CA ALA A 159 -27.41 -4.58 11.87
C ALA A 159 -28.46 -5.03 10.84
N GLU A 160 -28.75 -4.18 9.84
CA GLU A 160 -29.66 -4.52 8.75
C GLU A 160 -29.02 -5.50 7.77
N ILE A 161 -27.75 -5.30 7.41
CA ILE A 161 -26.97 -6.20 6.53
C ILE A 161 -26.86 -7.60 7.15
N ALA A 162 -26.61 -7.68 8.46
CA ALA A 162 -26.39 -8.93 9.20
C ALA A 162 -27.61 -9.86 9.21
N HIS A 163 -28.81 -9.28 9.17
CA HIS A 163 -30.05 -10.06 9.32
C HIS A 163 -30.82 -10.20 8.01
N GLY A 164 -30.52 -9.40 6.98
CA GLY A 164 -31.23 -9.45 5.70
C GLY A 164 -32.74 -9.28 5.84
N THR A 165 -33.52 -9.99 5.02
CA THR A 165 -35.00 -9.92 4.97
C THR A 165 -35.71 -10.88 5.94
N ARG A 166 -35.10 -11.25 7.07
CA ARG A 166 -35.73 -12.15 8.03
C ARG A 166 -37.04 -11.59 8.59
N SER A 167 -38.04 -12.47 8.75
CA SER A 167 -39.42 -12.13 9.21
C SER A 167 -39.46 -11.59 10.64
N THR A 168 -38.55 -11.99 11.52
CA THR A 168 -38.45 -11.51 12.90
C THR A 168 -37.50 -10.34 12.98
N LYS A 169 -37.90 -9.20 13.52
CA LYS A 169 -37.03 -8.03 13.72
C LYS A 169 -36.11 -8.25 14.93
N PRO A 170 -34.80 -8.51 14.72
CA PRO A 170 -33.87 -8.69 15.83
C PRO A 170 -33.78 -7.43 16.71
N ARG A 171 -33.41 -7.62 17.97
CA ARG A 171 -33.24 -6.50 18.92
C ARG A 171 -32.15 -5.53 18.49
N SER A 172 -31.09 -6.05 17.82
CA SER A 172 -30.00 -5.23 17.28
C SER A 172 -30.50 -4.24 16.22
N ILE A 173 -31.42 -4.62 15.33
CA ILE A 173 -32.01 -3.71 14.32
C ILE A 173 -32.78 -2.57 14.97
N GLN A 174 -33.63 -2.89 15.99
CA GLN A 174 -34.38 -1.83 16.67
C GLN A 174 -33.43 -0.84 17.34
N LEU A 175 -32.44 -1.34 18.07
CA LEU A 175 -31.44 -0.49 18.72
C LEU A 175 -30.61 0.33 17.71
N ALA A 176 -30.25 -0.26 16.56
CA ALA A 176 -29.54 0.45 15.48
C ALA A 176 -30.35 1.62 14.93
N ARG A 177 -31.68 1.43 14.74
CA ARG A 177 -32.58 2.50 14.30
C ARG A 177 -32.71 3.62 15.32
N ASP A 178 -32.80 3.28 16.59
CA ASP A 178 -32.90 4.25 17.69
C ASP A 178 -31.61 5.09 17.78
N ILE A 179 -30.43 4.43 17.66
CA ILE A 179 -29.14 5.09 17.62
C ILE A 179 -29.02 5.97 16.37
N SER A 180 -29.36 5.47 15.18
CA SER A 180 -29.32 6.23 13.92
C SER A 180 -30.19 7.48 13.99
N ALA A 181 -31.41 7.39 14.54
CA ALA A 181 -32.28 8.54 14.72
C ALA A 181 -31.71 9.57 15.72
N ARG A 182 -30.94 9.14 16.72
CA ARG A 182 -30.21 10.05 17.63
C ARG A 182 -29.04 10.71 16.94
N VAL A 183 -28.29 9.97 16.13
CA VAL A 183 -27.19 10.49 15.32
C VAL A 183 -27.70 11.58 14.38
N ASP A 184 -28.83 11.36 13.67
CA ASP A 184 -29.44 12.36 12.80
C ASP A 184 -29.82 13.65 13.57
N ARG A 185 -30.37 13.53 14.77
CA ARG A 185 -30.64 14.68 15.63
C ARG A 185 -29.38 15.45 16.04
N LEU A 186 -28.27 14.73 16.27
CA LEU A 186 -26.98 15.35 16.61
C LEU A 186 -26.35 16.04 15.39
N PHE A 187 -26.46 15.47 14.19
CA PHE A 187 -26.00 16.10 12.94
C PHE A 187 -26.75 17.39 12.63
N ASN A 188 -28.05 17.46 12.95
CA ASN A 188 -28.89 18.62 12.66
C ASN A 188 -28.73 19.76 13.69
N ARG A 189 -27.89 19.60 14.70
CA ARG A 189 -27.56 20.67 15.65
C ARG A 189 -26.44 21.54 15.12
N SER A 190 -26.47 22.82 15.42
CA SER A 190 -25.44 23.79 15.04
C SER A 190 -24.04 23.46 15.59
N SER A 191 -23.98 22.79 16.73
CA SER A 191 -22.77 22.22 17.33
C SER A 191 -23.11 21.01 18.20
N THR A 192 -22.32 19.95 18.08
CA THR A 192 -22.40 18.77 18.96
C THR A 192 -21.06 18.60 19.66
N SER A 193 -21.06 18.56 20.99
CA SER A 193 -19.81 18.39 21.76
C SER A 193 -19.35 16.93 21.76
N LEU A 194 -18.07 16.74 22.07
CA LEU A 194 -17.47 15.40 22.23
C LEU A 194 -18.18 14.61 23.35
N GLU A 195 -18.57 15.30 24.44
CA GLU A 195 -19.32 14.71 25.55
C GLU A 195 -20.68 14.18 25.10
N GLN A 196 -21.40 14.94 24.26
CA GLN A 196 -22.70 14.47 23.71
C GLN A 196 -22.52 13.25 22.80
N ALA A 197 -21.46 13.19 22.02
CA ALA A 197 -21.12 12.04 21.18
C ALA A 197 -20.73 10.82 22.04
N SER A 198 -20.02 11.01 23.16
CA SER A 198 -19.61 9.92 24.05
C SER A 198 -20.78 9.22 24.75
N LEU A 199 -21.92 9.89 24.93
CA LEU A 199 -23.14 9.27 25.45
C LEU A 199 -23.72 8.18 24.55
N LEU A 200 -23.33 8.10 23.28
CA LEU A 200 -23.71 7.02 22.37
C LEU A 200 -22.89 5.74 22.58
N VAL A 201 -21.68 5.85 23.13
CA VAL A 201 -20.71 4.75 23.23
C VAL A 201 -21.30 3.49 23.90
N PRO A 202 -21.95 3.57 25.09
CA PRO A 202 -22.50 2.38 25.74
C PRO A 202 -23.62 1.71 24.94
N GLU A 203 -24.42 2.48 24.22
CA GLU A 203 -25.52 1.96 23.40
C GLU A 203 -24.98 1.26 22.15
N ILE A 204 -23.97 1.85 21.49
CA ILE A 204 -23.29 1.24 20.35
C ILE A 204 -22.60 -0.06 20.79
N GLN A 205 -21.90 -0.04 21.92
CA GLN A 205 -21.29 -1.25 22.49
C GLN A 205 -22.33 -2.36 22.71
N ARG A 206 -23.49 -2.01 23.28
CA ARG A 206 -24.60 -2.95 23.46
C ARG A 206 -25.13 -3.48 22.13
N MET A 207 -25.30 -2.62 21.13
CA MET A 207 -25.73 -2.99 19.78
C MET A 207 -24.76 -3.97 19.13
N LEU A 208 -23.45 -3.70 19.17
CA LEU A 208 -22.42 -4.59 18.63
C LEU A 208 -22.44 -5.97 19.32
N LYS A 209 -22.58 -6.02 20.65
CA LYS A 209 -22.75 -7.27 21.39
C LYS A 209 -23.97 -8.06 20.92
N LEU A 210 -25.10 -7.37 20.71
CA LEU A 210 -26.33 -8.00 20.22
C LEU A 210 -26.16 -8.56 18.80
N ILE A 211 -25.55 -7.78 17.88
CA ILE A 211 -25.28 -8.25 16.51
C ILE A 211 -24.44 -9.52 16.55
N CYS A 212 -23.34 -9.53 17.29
CA CYS A 212 -22.48 -10.70 17.40
C CYS A 212 -23.20 -11.91 18.00
N ALA A 213 -24.03 -11.70 19.05
CA ALA A 213 -24.79 -12.78 19.70
C ALA A 213 -25.90 -13.34 18.80
N GLU A 214 -26.60 -12.49 18.05
CA GLU A 214 -27.72 -12.88 17.19
C GLU A 214 -27.25 -13.55 15.89
N THR A 215 -26.03 -13.22 15.39
CA THR A 215 -25.47 -13.76 14.14
C THR A 215 -24.47 -14.88 14.36
N GLY A 216 -23.82 -14.95 15.52
CA GLY A 216 -22.69 -15.84 15.79
C GLY A 216 -21.40 -15.41 15.05
N SER A 217 -21.34 -14.18 14.56
CA SER A 217 -20.23 -13.66 13.74
C SER A 217 -19.45 -12.57 14.47
N ASP A 218 -18.16 -12.51 14.24
CA ASP A 218 -17.36 -11.36 14.64
C ASP A 218 -17.56 -10.19 13.66
N ILE A 219 -17.23 -8.98 14.09
CA ILE A 219 -17.32 -7.75 13.28
C ILE A 219 -15.90 -7.22 13.05
N PHE A 220 -15.58 -6.87 11.80
CA PHE A 220 -14.30 -6.25 11.43
C PHE A 220 -14.55 -4.88 10.79
N LEU A 221 -14.04 -3.84 11.43
CA LEU A 221 -14.12 -2.45 10.96
C LEU A 221 -12.82 -2.09 10.24
N PHE A 222 -12.85 -1.97 8.92
CA PHE A 222 -11.71 -1.59 8.09
C PHE A 222 -11.77 -0.09 7.81
N LEU A 223 -10.80 0.66 8.35
CA LEU A 223 -10.67 2.10 8.23
C LEU A 223 -9.44 2.41 7.39
N ASP A 224 -9.66 2.70 6.11
CA ASP A 224 -8.57 3.03 5.20
C ASP A 224 -8.27 4.53 5.20
N ASP A 225 -7.00 4.86 4.93
CA ASP A 225 -6.52 6.24 4.79
C ASP A 225 -6.80 7.14 6.01
N PHE A 226 -6.65 6.59 7.22
CA PHE A 226 -6.93 7.28 8.49
C PHE A 226 -6.16 8.60 8.67
N HIS A 227 -5.01 8.75 8.04
CA HIS A 227 -4.20 9.97 8.06
C HIS A 227 -4.89 11.20 7.42
N TYR A 228 -6.02 11.04 6.72
CA TYR A 228 -6.82 12.17 6.24
C TYR A 228 -7.70 12.80 7.32
N VAL A 229 -7.92 12.14 8.44
CA VAL A 229 -8.49 12.78 9.64
C VAL A 229 -7.41 13.69 10.23
N ASP A 230 -7.78 14.93 10.58
CA ASP A 230 -6.84 15.87 11.20
C ASP A 230 -6.15 15.27 12.42
N MET A 231 -4.83 15.45 12.56
CA MET A 231 -4.02 14.84 13.63
C MET A 231 -4.51 15.18 15.04
N ALA A 232 -5.10 16.37 15.24
CA ALA A 232 -5.67 16.78 16.53
C ALA A 232 -6.98 16.04 16.84
N ASN A 233 -7.67 15.55 15.82
CA ASN A 233 -8.94 14.85 15.93
C ASN A 233 -8.78 13.32 15.97
N GLN A 234 -7.67 12.77 15.46
CA GLN A 234 -7.44 11.33 15.40
C GLN A 234 -7.56 10.62 16.77
N PRO A 235 -6.93 11.09 17.85
CA PRO A 235 -7.07 10.45 19.17
C PRO A 235 -8.54 10.44 19.64
N LYS A 236 -9.26 11.54 19.45
CA LYS A 236 -10.67 11.69 19.88
C LYS A 236 -11.59 10.72 19.15
N VAL A 237 -11.43 10.58 17.83
CA VAL A 237 -12.20 9.61 17.02
C VAL A 237 -11.92 8.18 17.48
N LEU A 238 -10.64 7.86 17.71
CA LEU A 238 -10.24 6.51 18.13
C LEU A 238 -10.68 6.19 19.55
N ASP A 239 -10.66 7.15 20.45
CA ASP A 239 -11.15 6.96 21.82
C ASP A 239 -12.61 6.55 21.85
N LEU A 240 -13.46 7.30 21.13
CA LEU A 240 -14.88 6.99 21.01
C LEU A 240 -15.11 5.64 20.32
N LEU A 241 -14.43 5.38 19.21
CA LEU A 241 -14.62 4.14 18.45
C LEU A 241 -14.10 2.91 19.21
N HIS A 242 -12.94 3.02 19.86
CA HIS A 242 -12.39 1.97 20.71
C HIS A 242 -13.27 1.70 21.92
N GLY A 243 -13.84 2.75 22.54
CA GLY A 243 -14.84 2.62 23.58
C GLY A 243 -16.05 1.79 23.15
N CYS A 244 -16.55 2.00 21.92
CA CYS A 244 -17.66 1.21 21.37
C CYS A 244 -17.31 -0.28 21.19
N THR A 245 -16.06 -0.61 20.92
CA THR A 245 -15.63 -1.98 20.60
C THR A 245 -15.11 -2.76 21.81
N ARG A 246 -14.86 -2.12 22.95
CA ARG A 246 -14.41 -2.79 24.18
C ARG A 246 -15.38 -3.88 24.62
N ASP A 247 -14.85 -5.03 25.02
CA ASP A 247 -15.62 -6.20 25.47
C ASP A 247 -16.68 -6.68 24.45
N THR A 248 -16.43 -6.44 23.16
CA THR A 248 -17.25 -6.95 22.06
C THR A 248 -16.39 -7.82 21.14
N ALA A 249 -17.00 -8.65 20.30
CA ALA A 249 -16.29 -9.38 19.24
C ALA A 249 -16.12 -8.49 17.99
N THR A 250 -15.66 -7.24 18.19
CA THR A 250 -15.47 -6.24 17.12
C THR A 250 -14.03 -5.79 17.04
N TRP A 251 -13.44 -5.84 15.85
CA TRP A 251 -12.01 -5.65 15.62
C TRP A 251 -11.73 -4.52 14.64
N ILE A 252 -11.01 -3.50 15.07
CA ILE A 252 -10.66 -2.34 14.25
C ILE A 252 -9.35 -2.61 13.48
N LYS A 253 -9.36 -2.34 12.17
CA LYS A 253 -8.23 -2.46 11.26
C LYS A 253 -8.01 -1.11 10.59
N ILE A 254 -6.95 -0.42 10.95
CA ILE A 254 -6.66 0.94 10.48
C ILE A 254 -5.49 0.90 9.52
N ALA A 255 -5.60 1.55 8.35
CA ALA A 255 -4.45 1.85 7.49
C ALA A 255 -4.10 3.34 7.58
N SER A 256 -2.83 3.64 7.82
CA SER A 256 -2.39 5.01 7.98
C SER A 256 -0.92 5.20 7.59
N ILE A 257 -0.47 6.47 7.56
CA ILE A 257 0.92 6.86 7.39
C ILE A 257 1.47 7.23 8.76
N ARG A 258 2.62 6.65 9.16
CA ARG A 258 3.15 6.75 10.53
C ARG A 258 3.32 8.20 10.98
N ASN A 259 4.02 9.02 10.20
CA ASN A 259 4.35 10.41 10.59
C ASN A 259 3.18 11.40 10.39
N GLN A 260 2.05 10.92 9.86
CA GLN A 260 0.79 11.67 9.72
C GLN A 260 -0.29 11.13 10.66
N SER A 261 0.11 10.35 11.68
CA SER A 261 -0.81 9.69 12.60
C SER A 261 -0.45 9.97 14.05
N ARG A 262 -1.43 10.46 14.79
CA ARG A 262 -1.41 10.61 16.23
C ARG A 262 -2.56 9.80 16.81
N LEU A 263 -2.32 8.51 17.08
CA LEU A 263 -3.40 7.60 17.50
C LEU A 263 -3.74 7.68 18.98
N TYR A 264 -2.82 8.24 19.78
CA TYR A 264 -2.95 8.40 21.21
C TYR A 264 -2.37 9.73 21.68
N GLN A 265 -2.96 10.30 22.72
CA GLN A 265 -2.53 11.50 23.42
C GLN A 265 -2.37 11.15 24.91
N ASN A 266 -1.29 11.62 25.53
CA ASN A 266 -0.99 11.28 26.93
C ASN A 266 -1.75 12.15 27.93
N ASP A 267 -2.01 13.41 27.61
CA ASP A 267 -2.63 14.36 28.52
C ASP A 267 -3.73 15.19 27.83
N PRO A 268 -5.00 14.97 28.20
CA PRO A 268 -5.50 13.80 28.95
C PRO A 268 -5.35 12.51 28.11
N PRO A 269 -5.22 11.33 28.75
CA PRO A 269 -5.14 10.05 28.04
C PRO A 269 -6.35 9.85 27.12
N THR A 270 -6.12 9.84 25.80
CA THR A 270 -7.20 9.79 24.80
C THR A 270 -6.74 8.99 23.57
N GLY A 271 -7.57 8.10 23.05
CA GLY A 271 -7.31 7.37 21.83
C GLY A 271 -6.95 5.90 22.04
N MET A 272 -6.24 5.31 21.08
CA MET A 272 -5.75 3.92 21.09
C MET A 272 -4.24 3.89 21.23
N GLN A 273 -3.75 3.29 22.31
CA GLN A 273 -2.32 3.14 22.53
C GLN A 273 -1.75 2.01 21.70
N VAL A 274 -0.87 2.38 20.76
CA VAL A 274 -0.18 1.41 19.89
C VAL A 274 0.75 0.52 20.70
N GLY A 275 0.70 -0.79 20.45
CA GLY A 275 1.42 -1.81 21.21
C GLY A 275 0.60 -2.40 22.36
N HIS A 276 -0.26 -1.62 23.01
CA HIS A 276 -1.16 -2.08 24.06
C HIS A 276 -2.55 -2.43 23.50
N ASP A 277 -3.29 -1.43 23.00
CA ASP A 277 -4.65 -1.63 22.48
C ASP A 277 -4.64 -2.20 21.06
N ALA A 278 -3.69 -1.79 20.22
CA ALA A 278 -3.58 -2.25 18.84
C ALA A 278 -2.16 -2.71 18.49
N ALA A 279 -2.06 -3.82 17.76
CA ALA A 279 -0.80 -4.29 17.20
C ALA A 279 -0.44 -3.55 15.90
N VAL A 280 0.86 -3.41 15.64
CA VAL A 280 1.37 -2.75 14.44
C VAL A 280 1.70 -3.77 13.37
N ILE A 281 1.28 -3.48 12.15
CA ILE A 281 1.75 -4.13 10.93
C ILE A 281 2.50 -3.07 10.11
N SER A 282 3.78 -3.29 9.82
CA SER A 282 4.56 -2.39 8.97
C SER A 282 4.71 -3.00 7.58
N LEU A 283 4.31 -2.24 6.56
CA LEU A 283 4.41 -2.66 5.15
C LEU A 283 5.58 -2.03 4.41
N ASP A 284 6.39 -1.21 5.08
CA ASP A 284 7.50 -0.57 4.41
C ASP A 284 8.60 -1.58 4.09
N ILE A 285 8.74 -1.87 2.80
CA ILE A 285 9.90 -2.54 2.24
C ILE A 285 10.84 -1.44 1.74
N THR A 286 12.06 -1.40 2.25
CA THR A 286 13.04 -0.36 1.95
C THR A 286 14.24 -0.95 1.22
N LEU A 287 15.09 -0.08 0.68
CA LEU A 287 16.36 -0.47 0.09
C LEU A 287 17.43 -0.85 1.14
N GLU A 288 17.08 -0.88 2.41
CA GLU A 288 17.90 -1.48 3.45
C GLU A 288 18.07 -3.00 3.24
N GLU A 289 17.04 -3.65 2.68
CA GLU A 289 17.03 -5.05 2.26
C GLU A 289 16.71 -5.15 0.74
N PRO A 290 17.66 -4.78 -0.14
CA PRO A 290 17.39 -4.61 -1.57
C PRO A 290 17.00 -5.91 -2.27
N GLN A 291 17.47 -7.06 -1.77
CA GLN A 291 17.08 -8.36 -2.29
C GLN A 291 15.59 -8.63 -2.06
N LYS A 292 15.10 -8.41 -0.83
CA LYS A 292 13.67 -8.56 -0.52
C LYS A 292 12.80 -7.61 -1.36
N ALA A 293 13.26 -6.35 -1.52
CA ALA A 293 12.56 -5.39 -2.36
C ALA A 293 12.47 -5.87 -3.81
N LYS A 294 13.56 -6.38 -4.38
CA LYS A 294 13.60 -6.91 -5.75
C LYS A 294 12.72 -8.14 -5.92
N GLU A 295 12.77 -9.09 -4.99
CA GLU A 295 11.95 -10.31 -5.02
C GLU A 295 10.46 -9.96 -4.95
N PHE A 296 10.08 -9.08 -4.03
CA PHE A 296 8.70 -8.64 -3.85
C PHE A 296 8.18 -7.90 -5.09
N LEU A 297 8.87 -6.87 -5.56
CA LEU A 297 8.46 -6.08 -6.72
C LEU A 297 8.48 -6.91 -8.02
N GLY A 298 9.48 -7.76 -8.18
CA GLY A 298 9.54 -8.70 -9.31
C GLY A 298 8.38 -9.71 -9.29
N GLY A 299 8.01 -10.19 -8.10
CA GLY A 299 6.82 -11.01 -7.89
C GLY A 299 5.53 -10.27 -8.29
N ILE A 300 5.39 -9.00 -7.89
CA ILE A 300 4.26 -8.16 -8.32
C ILE A 300 4.20 -8.08 -9.84
N LEU A 301 5.30 -7.74 -10.51
CA LEU A 301 5.33 -7.66 -11.98
C LEU A 301 4.89 -8.99 -12.63
N GLN A 302 5.35 -10.12 -12.09
CA GLN A 302 5.00 -11.44 -12.61
C GLN A 302 3.48 -11.72 -12.60
N THR A 303 2.74 -11.16 -11.62
CA THR A 303 1.27 -11.32 -11.58
C THR A 303 0.56 -10.58 -12.71
N TYR A 304 1.18 -9.56 -13.29
CA TYR A 304 0.64 -8.81 -14.42
C TYR A 304 1.03 -9.40 -15.79
N LEU A 305 2.17 -10.10 -15.85
CA LEU A 305 2.62 -10.72 -17.10
C LEU A 305 1.65 -11.83 -17.58
N LYS A 306 1.22 -12.69 -16.67
CA LYS A 306 0.34 -13.81 -17.01
C LYS A 306 -1.00 -13.38 -17.62
N PRO A 307 -1.78 -12.43 -17.05
CA PRO A 307 -3.00 -11.92 -17.67
C PRO A 307 -2.78 -11.19 -19.00
N ALA A 308 -1.56 -10.65 -19.22
CA ALA A 308 -1.17 -10.06 -20.50
C ALA A 308 -0.74 -11.11 -21.55
N GLY A 309 -0.75 -12.40 -21.21
CA GLY A 309 -0.31 -13.47 -22.11
C GLY A 309 1.21 -13.55 -22.29
N ILE A 310 1.97 -13.10 -21.31
CA ILE A 310 3.44 -13.03 -21.34
C ILE A 310 4.00 -14.02 -20.32
N SER A 311 4.81 -14.96 -20.79
CA SER A 311 5.39 -16.02 -19.95
C SER A 311 6.60 -15.54 -19.13
N ASN A 312 7.44 -14.67 -19.70
CA ASN A 312 8.69 -14.25 -19.09
C ASN A 312 8.96 -12.78 -19.34
N ARG A 313 9.42 -12.07 -18.29
CA ARG A 313 9.80 -10.67 -18.35
C ARG A 313 11.07 -10.39 -19.18
N SER A 314 11.94 -11.38 -19.35
CA SER A 314 13.25 -11.20 -20.00
C SER A 314 13.16 -10.74 -21.46
N GLY A 315 12.04 -11.03 -22.16
CA GLY A 315 11.78 -10.51 -23.50
C GLY A 315 11.36 -9.03 -23.54
N ILE A 316 11.07 -8.41 -22.38
CA ILE A 316 10.60 -7.02 -22.30
C ILE A 316 11.57 -6.16 -21.50
N LEU A 317 12.13 -6.69 -20.42
CA LEU A 317 12.85 -5.94 -19.40
C LEU A 317 14.22 -6.60 -19.15
N SER A 318 15.31 -5.85 -19.34
CA SER A 318 16.65 -6.31 -18.97
C SER A 318 16.81 -6.42 -17.46
N ASN A 319 17.75 -7.25 -16.97
CA ASN A 319 18.02 -7.35 -15.54
C ASN A 319 18.50 -6.02 -14.94
N GLY A 320 19.30 -5.25 -15.68
CA GLY A 320 19.74 -3.92 -15.25
C GLY A 320 18.59 -2.92 -15.17
N ALA A 321 17.62 -3.00 -16.08
CA ALA A 321 16.41 -2.17 -16.00
C ALA A 321 15.53 -2.55 -14.80
N LEU A 322 15.40 -3.85 -14.48
CA LEU A 322 14.69 -4.27 -13.26
C LEU A 322 15.38 -3.74 -12.00
N ASP A 323 16.70 -3.87 -11.90
CA ASP A 323 17.46 -3.34 -10.76
C ASP A 323 17.25 -1.83 -10.62
N ARG A 324 17.28 -1.11 -11.76
CA ARG A 324 17.04 0.34 -11.78
C ARG A 324 15.59 0.71 -11.41
N LEU A 325 14.58 -0.07 -11.81
CA LEU A 325 13.19 0.12 -11.40
C LEU A 325 13.01 -0.07 -9.89
N VAL A 326 13.65 -1.09 -9.31
CA VAL A 326 13.63 -1.34 -7.86
C VAL A 326 14.27 -0.17 -7.11
N LEU A 327 15.39 0.34 -7.60
CA LEU A 327 16.06 1.52 -7.03
C LEU A 327 15.16 2.76 -7.12
N ALA A 328 14.63 3.07 -8.31
CA ALA A 328 13.81 4.25 -8.57
C ALA A 328 12.49 4.27 -7.80
N SER A 329 11.91 3.09 -7.58
CA SER A 329 10.69 2.95 -6.77
C SER A 329 10.97 2.87 -5.26
N ALA A 330 12.24 2.67 -4.86
CA ALA A 330 12.66 2.51 -3.47
C ALA A 330 11.81 1.51 -2.66
N GLY A 331 11.39 0.41 -3.29
CA GLY A 331 10.56 -0.61 -2.67
C GLY A 331 9.05 -0.33 -2.67
N VAL A 332 8.59 0.75 -3.29
CA VAL A 332 7.16 1.13 -3.35
C VAL A 332 6.48 0.51 -4.57
N PRO A 333 5.51 -0.42 -4.40
CA PRO A 333 4.85 -1.14 -5.50
C PRO A 333 4.17 -0.22 -6.53
N ARG A 334 3.46 0.79 -6.08
CA ARG A 334 2.75 1.73 -6.97
C ARG A 334 3.71 2.45 -7.91
N ASP A 335 4.80 2.97 -7.37
CA ASP A 335 5.80 3.69 -8.16
C ASP A 335 6.51 2.73 -9.12
N PHE A 336 6.80 1.51 -8.66
CA PHE A 336 7.38 0.46 -9.50
C PHE A 336 6.51 0.13 -10.72
N LEU A 337 5.20 -0.03 -10.54
CA LEU A 337 4.27 -0.34 -11.64
C LEU A 337 4.16 0.81 -12.62
N LEU A 338 4.02 2.05 -12.13
CA LEU A 338 3.94 3.24 -12.98
C LEU A 338 5.24 3.48 -13.76
N LEU A 339 6.39 3.37 -13.09
CA LEU A 339 7.70 3.50 -13.74
C LEU A 339 7.93 2.38 -14.76
N ALA A 340 7.52 1.14 -14.47
CA ALA A 340 7.63 0.03 -15.42
C ALA A 340 6.79 0.30 -16.68
N ALA A 341 5.52 0.72 -16.52
CA ALA A 341 4.65 1.07 -17.64
C ALA A 341 5.26 2.18 -18.50
N ARG A 342 5.73 3.27 -17.87
CA ARG A 342 6.32 4.40 -18.60
C ARG A 342 7.65 4.03 -19.27
N SER A 343 8.51 3.27 -18.61
CA SER A 343 9.77 2.79 -19.19
C SER A 343 9.53 1.91 -20.43
N ILE A 344 8.49 1.08 -20.44
CA ILE A 344 8.11 0.28 -21.61
C ILE A 344 7.66 1.19 -22.75
N GLN A 345 6.87 2.24 -22.47
CA GLN A 345 6.44 3.22 -23.48
C GLN A 345 7.65 3.94 -24.10
N LEU A 346 8.55 4.45 -23.27
CA LEU A 346 9.78 5.13 -23.73
C LEU A 346 10.68 4.20 -24.57
N ALA A 347 10.79 2.92 -24.17
CA ALA A 347 11.52 1.94 -24.96
C ALA A 347 10.89 1.73 -26.35
N ARG A 348 9.56 1.78 -26.48
CA ARG A 348 8.85 1.67 -27.76
C ARG A 348 9.09 2.87 -28.69
N GLU A 349 9.31 4.04 -28.12
CA GLU A 349 9.60 5.27 -28.89
C GLU A 349 11.01 5.22 -29.53
N ARG A 350 11.90 4.37 -29.03
CA ARG A 350 13.25 4.22 -29.58
C ARG A 350 13.26 3.30 -30.79
N ALA A 351 13.93 3.72 -31.85
CA ALA A 351 14.13 2.87 -33.03
C ALA A 351 14.86 1.57 -32.65
N ASN A 352 14.32 0.43 -33.12
CA ASN A 352 14.90 -0.92 -32.93
C ASN A 352 15.06 -1.40 -31.47
N ALA A 353 14.39 -0.78 -30.49
CA ALA A 353 14.43 -1.26 -29.13
C ALA A 353 13.67 -2.60 -28.98
N ARG A 354 14.38 -3.62 -28.50
CA ARG A 354 13.76 -4.93 -28.19
C ARG A 354 13.33 -5.03 -26.73
N VAL A 355 14.11 -4.46 -25.82
CA VAL A 355 13.86 -4.54 -24.38
C VAL A 355 14.07 -3.18 -23.72
N VAL A 356 13.42 -2.99 -22.59
CA VAL A 356 13.63 -1.83 -21.71
C VAL A 356 15.05 -1.88 -21.16
N GLY A 357 15.80 -0.80 -21.34
CA GLY A 357 17.14 -0.60 -20.80
C GLY A 357 17.12 0.29 -19.54
N THR A 358 18.27 0.44 -18.91
CA THR A 358 18.45 1.29 -17.72
C THR A 358 18.14 2.76 -18.01
N GLN A 359 18.42 3.25 -19.23
CA GLN A 359 18.16 4.64 -19.61
C GLN A 359 16.67 4.93 -19.70
N ASP A 360 15.86 4.01 -20.24
CA ASP A 360 14.39 4.19 -20.29
C ASP A 360 13.80 4.36 -18.88
N VAL A 361 14.37 3.66 -17.88
CA VAL A 361 13.96 3.81 -16.48
C VAL A 361 14.41 5.15 -15.90
N ASN A 362 15.61 5.63 -16.25
CA ASN A 362 16.08 6.94 -15.81
C ASN A 362 15.20 8.06 -16.35
N ASP A 363 14.81 7.97 -17.62
CA ASP A 363 13.94 8.95 -18.29
C ASP A 363 12.54 8.93 -17.66
N ALA A 364 11.97 7.75 -17.43
CA ALA A 364 10.71 7.58 -16.75
C ALA A 364 10.73 8.14 -15.30
N ALA A 365 11.84 7.93 -14.58
CA ALA A 365 12.01 8.48 -13.23
C ALA A 365 12.09 10.02 -13.24
N GLY A 366 12.81 10.60 -14.19
CA GLY A 366 12.88 12.04 -14.36
C GLY A 366 11.51 12.68 -14.62
N GLU A 367 10.69 12.08 -15.51
CA GLU A 367 9.32 12.53 -15.77
C GLU A 367 8.42 12.38 -14.51
N ALA A 368 8.55 11.28 -13.76
CA ALA A 368 7.81 11.06 -12.53
C ALA A 368 8.15 12.09 -11.44
N GLY A 369 9.36 12.66 -11.44
CA GLY A 369 9.76 13.72 -10.52
C GLY A 369 8.92 14.99 -10.68
N VAL A 370 8.60 15.36 -11.92
CA VAL A 370 7.72 16.51 -12.21
C VAL A 370 6.32 16.26 -11.63
N GLN A 371 5.82 15.03 -11.75
CA GLN A 371 4.51 14.64 -11.22
C GLN A 371 4.48 14.62 -9.68
N LYS A 372 5.56 14.13 -9.05
CA LYS A 372 5.71 14.15 -7.58
C LYS A 372 5.74 15.59 -7.04
N SER A 373 6.41 16.51 -7.75
CA SER A 373 6.43 17.92 -7.38
C SER A 373 5.05 18.57 -7.49
N ALA A 374 4.27 18.24 -8.52
CA ALA A 374 2.88 18.72 -8.68
C ALA A 374 1.96 18.16 -7.58
N GLU A 375 2.10 16.88 -7.20
CA GLU A 375 1.37 16.28 -6.06
C GLU A 375 1.68 17.00 -4.74
N LEU A 376 2.92 17.49 -4.57
CA LEU A 376 3.30 18.33 -3.43
C LEU A 376 2.56 19.67 -3.43
N ASP A 377 2.41 20.30 -4.59
CA ASP A 377 1.70 21.58 -4.73
C ASP A 377 0.19 21.44 -4.50
N GLU A 378 -0.43 20.33 -4.92
CA GLU A 378 -1.86 20.05 -4.69
C GLU A 378 -2.16 19.72 -3.21
N ASP A 379 -1.31 18.94 -2.56
CA ASP A 379 -1.40 18.74 -1.10
C ASP A 379 -1.20 20.07 -0.34
N ALA A 380 -0.52 21.03 -0.96
CA ALA A 380 -0.29 22.40 -0.52
C ALA A 380 -1.53 23.28 -0.50
N ALA A 381 -2.28 23.23 -1.53
CA ALA A 381 -3.50 24.03 -1.66
C ALA A 381 -4.52 23.70 -0.55
N SER A 382 -4.39 22.50 0.04
CA SER A 382 -5.24 22.03 1.15
C SER A 382 -4.69 22.31 2.56
N SER A 383 -3.42 22.69 2.71
CA SER A 383 -2.81 23.02 4.00
C SER A 383 -1.84 24.20 3.84
N LYS A 384 -2.40 25.42 3.92
CA LYS A 384 -1.66 26.68 3.77
C LYS A 384 -0.36 26.67 4.62
N GLY A 385 0.79 26.77 3.97
CA GLY A 385 2.11 26.93 4.58
C GLY A 385 2.99 25.66 4.64
N LYS A 386 2.47 24.49 4.93
CA LYS A 386 3.27 23.26 5.14
C LYS A 386 3.93 22.71 3.86
N SER A 387 3.38 22.97 2.71
CA SER A 387 3.94 22.50 1.45
C SER A 387 5.12 23.33 0.98
N SER A 388 5.04 24.65 1.09
CA SER A 388 6.18 25.49 0.73
C SER A 388 7.41 25.15 1.60
N ALA A 389 7.18 24.74 2.86
CA ALA A 389 8.22 24.25 3.76
C ALA A 389 8.88 22.97 3.23
N ARG A 390 8.09 21.97 2.80
CA ARG A 390 8.59 20.71 2.26
C ARG A 390 9.38 20.89 0.97
N ILE A 391 8.88 21.72 0.05
CA ILE A 391 9.59 22.03 -1.21
C ILE A 391 10.92 22.71 -0.91
N ARG A 392 10.95 23.71 -0.03
CA ARG A 392 12.20 24.40 0.36
C ARG A 392 13.17 23.44 1.06
N ALA A 393 12.67 22.59 1.97
CA ALA A 393 13.47 21.56 2.63
C ALA A 393 14.09 20.59 1.63
N MET A 394 13.30 20.08 0.65
CA MET A 394 13.80 19.19 -0.40
C MET A 394 14.88 19.88 -1.26
N ASN A 395 14.64 21.12 -1.67
CA ASN A 395 15.62 21.91 -2.43
C ASN A 395 16.92 22.10 -1.64
N ARG A 396 16.85 22.34 -0.33
CA ARG A 396 18.03 22.47 0.53
C ARG A 396 18.81 21.16 0.63
N LEU A 397 18.12 20.02 0.84
CA LEU A 397 18.75 18.70 0.88
C LEU A 397 19.40 18.34 -0.47
N ARG A 398 18.70 18.61 -1.57
CA ARG A 398 19.23 18.40 -2.91
C ARG A 398 20.48 19.24 -3.18
N GLN A 399 20.42 20.53 -2.86
CA GLN A 399 21.56 21.43 -2.99
C GLN A 399 22.74 20.91 -2.17
N PHE A 400 22.55 20.58 -0.90
CA PHE A 400 23.60 20.04 -0.04
C PHE A 400 24.22 18.77 -0.61
N ALA A 401 23.40 17.73 -0.83
CA ALA A 401 23.93 16.43 -1.17
C ALA A 401 24.49 16.40 -2.61
N ILE A 402 23.72 16.91 -3.59
CA ILE A 402 24.04 16.75 -5.01
C ILE A 402 24.94 17.88 -5.52
N ASP A 403 24.68 19.13 -5.16
CA ASP A 403 25.38 20.28 -5.73
C ASP A 403 26.66 20.63 -4.96
N GLU A 404 26.62 20.59 -3.60
CA GLU A 404 27.75 20.93 -2.74
C GLU A 404 28.66 19.73 -2.46
N LYS A 405 28.09 18.57 -2.10
CA LYS A 405 28.86 17.39 -1.66
C LYS A 405 29.08 16.36 -2.77
N HIS A 406 28.32 16.41 -3.86
CA HIS A 406 28.40 15.50 -5.00
C HIS A 406 28.10 14.03 -4.67
N TYR A 407 27.07 13.80 -3.84
CA TYR A 407 26.54 12.49 -3.49
C TYR A 407 25.02 12.44 -3.71
N SER A 408 24.49 11.29 -4.10
CA SER A 408 23.02 11.05 -4.13
C SER A 408 22.45 10.65 -2.77
N PHE A 409 23.24 10.70 -1.71
CA PHE A 409 22.86 10.33 -0.37
C PHE A 409 23.51 11.22 0.68
N PHE A 410 22.94 11.22 1.88
CA PHE A 410 23.46 11.94 3.04
C PHE A 410 23.14 11.16 4.32
N LYS A 411 23.80 11.53 5.42
CA LYS A 411 23.58 10.97 6.76
C LYS A 411 22.97 12.03 7.66
N VAL A 412 22.24 11.57 8.69
CA VAL A 412 21.73 12.38 9.81
C VAL A 412 22.10 11.68 11.10
N GLY A 413 22.71 12.39 12.04
CA GLY A 413 23.10 11.88 13.35
C GLY A 413 21.90 11.59 14.26
N PHE A 414 22.00 10.54 15.09
CA PHE A 414 20.93 10.24 16.06
C PHE A 414 20.80 11.31 17.14
N GLN A 415 21.92 11.94 17.53
CA GLN A 415 21.89 13.05 18.47
C GLN A 415 21.18 14.24 17.85
N ASP A 416 21.53 14.62 16.62
CA ASP A 416 20.94 15.75 15.90
C ASP A 416 19.41 15.61 15.75
N LYS A 417 18.90 14.40 15.46
CA LYS A 417 17.45 14.18 15.40
C LYS A 417 16.72 14.30 16.74
N ASN A 418 17.41 14.04 17.85
CA ASN A 418 16.85 14.21 19.18
C ASN A 418 16.84 15.68 19.60
N ASP A 419 17.88 16.42 19.21
CA ASP A 419 18.03 17.85 19.50
C ASP A 419 17.13 18.73 18.61
N HIS A 420 16.76 18.22 17.40
CA HIS A 420 15.95 18.93 16.39
C HIS A 420 14.73 18.09 15.93
N PRO A 421 13.75 17.81 16.82
CA PRO A 421 12.63 16.90 16.53
C PRO A 421 11.67 17.43 15.46
N ASP A 422 11.51 18.74 15.34
CA ASP A 422 10.60 19.37 14.37
C ASP A 422 11.21 19.31 12.96
N GLU A 423 12.49 19.60 12.81
CA GLU A 423 13.26 19.45 11.59
C GLU A 423 13.31 17.98 11.14
N TYR A 424 13.48 17.07 12.10
CA TYR A 424 13.43 15.65 11.82
C TYR A 424 12.03 15.21 11.34
N THR A 425 10.96 15.76 11.92
CA THR A 425 9.59 15.52 11.45
C THR A 425 9.39 16.03 10.03
N LEU A 426 9.95 17.19 9.68
CA LEU A 426 9.94 17.71 8.32
C LEU A 426 10.70 16.77 7.36
N LEU A 427 11.88 16.28 7.75
CA LEU A 427 12.64 15.28 6.98
C LEU A 427 11.82 13.99 6.76
N GLN A 428 11.18 13.47 7.80
CA GLN A 428 10.32 12.29 7.68
C GLN A 428 9.12 12.52 6.77
N SER A 429 8.58 13.74 6.73
CA SER A 429 7.50 14.08 5.80
C SER A 429 7.93 13.98 4.33
N LEU A 430 9.20 14.28 4.02
CA LEU A 430 9.77 14.09 2.67
C LEU A 430 9.94 12.60 2.34
N MET A 431 10.22 11.76 3.32
CA MET A 431 10.26 10.31 3.15
C MET A 431 8.86 9.73 2.86
N ASP A 432 7.82 10.21 3.55
CA ASP A 432 6.42 9.81 3.28
C ASP A 432 5.98 10.22 1.86
N LEU A 433 6.48 11.35 1.36
CA LEU A 433 6.26 11.84 0.01
C LEU A 433 7.17 11.19 -1.05
N ARG A 434 8.05 10.28 -0.62
CA ARG A 434 8.95 9.52 -1.49
C ARG A 434 9.98 10.38 -2.24
N MET A 435 10.33 11.53 -1.67
CA MET A 435 11.38 12.43 -2.18
C MET A 435 12.77 12.01 -1.70
N ILE A 436 12.83 11.35 -0.55
CA ILE A 436 14.02 10.72 0.02
C ILE A 436 13.68 9.31 0.51
N HIS A 437 14.68 8.45 0.59
CA HIS A 437 14.51 7.04 0.92
C HIS A 437 15.56 6.58 1.93
N ILE A 438 15.14 5.84 2.95
CA ILE A 438 16.07 5.29 3.92
C ILE A 438 16.84 4.11 3.33
N ILE A 439 18.17 4.12 3.48
CA ILE A 439 19.09 3.08 3.02
C ILE A 439 19.65 2.31 4.20
N LYS A 440 19.88 2.98 5.33
CA LYS A 440 20.25 2.38 6.61
C LYS A 440 19.61 3.15 7.75
N ALA A 441 18.77 2.46 8.51
CA ALA A 441 18.12 3.03 9.69
C ALA A 441 19.08 3.19 10.88
N SER A 442 20.20 2.48 10.87
CA SER A 442 21.22 2.60 11.90
C SER A 442 22.58 2.19 11.34
N LEU A 443 23.49 3.13 11.28
CA LEU A 443 24.87 2.94 10.85
C LEU A 443 25.81 3.50 11.93
N SER A 444 26.64 2.64 12.51
CA SER A 444 27.65 3.06 13.51
C SER A 444 28.76 3.86 12.83
N GLN A 445 29.21 4.93 13.46
CA GLN A 445 30.40 5.65 13.01
C GLN A 445 31.69 4.83 13.24
N ALA A 446 32.68 5.00 12.36
CA ALA A 446 33.87 4.16 12.38
C ALA A 446 34.81 4.44 13.58
N HIS A 447 34.79 5.67 14.10
CA HIS A 447 35.77 6.17 15.08
C HIS A 447 35.13 6.77 16.34
N ALA A 448 33.80 6.79 16.43
CA ALA A 448 33.08 7.29 17.59
C ALA A 448 32.19 6.18 18.18
N ALA A 449 32.63 5.57 19.27
CA ALA A 449 31.89 4.51 19.94
C ALA A 449 30.55 5.03 20.45
N GLY A 450 29.45 4.43 20.00
CA GLY A 450 28.09 4.77 20.42
C GLY A 450 27.36 5.76 19.49
N GLU A 451 28.03 6.49 18.65
CA GLU A 451 27.38 7.36 17.67
C GLU A 451 26.80 6.57 16.50
N LYS A 452 25.57 6.87 16.19
CA LYS A 452 24.82 6.24 15.08
C LYS A 452 24.25 7.32 14.17
N THR A 453 24.16 6.98 12.89
CA THR A 453 23.56 7.82 11.86
C THR A 453 22.52 7.04 11.08
N GLU A 454 21.54 7.74 10.56
CA GLU A 454 20.63 7.24 9.52
C GLU A 454 21.18 7.67 8.16
N VAL A 455 21.05 6.82 7.15
CA VAL A 455 21.49 7.13 5.78
C VAL A 455 20.27 7.21 4.88
N TYR A 456 20.16 8.33 4.19
CA TYR A 456 19.10 8.64 3.25
C TYR A 456 19.64 8.79 1.83
N MET A 457 18.92 8.26 0.87
CA MET A 457 19.11 8.49 -0.55
C MET A 457 18.11 9.53 -1.04
N ILE A 458 18.56 10.47 -1.83
CA ILE A 458 17.70 11.37 -2.61
C ILE A 458 17.02 10.56 -3.71
N ASP A 459 15.73 10.80 -3.96
CA ASP A 459 15.00 10.10 -5.02
C ASP A 459 15.71 10.24 -6.38
N LEU A 460 15.68 9.17 -7.17
CA LEU A 460 16.36 9.14 -8.46
C LEU A 460 15.88 10.25 -9.39
N SER A 461 14.63 10.66 -9.31
CA SER A 461 14.03 11.72 -10.12
C SER A 461 14.74 13.07 -9.98
N GLU A 462 15.39 13.35 -8.84
CA GLU A 462 16.05 14.62 -8.56
C GLU A 462 17.39 14.81 -9.28
N TYR A 463 17.97 13.73 -9.79
CA TYR A 463 19.27 13.78 -10.48
C TYR A 463 19.33 12.91 -11.74
N SER A 464 18.21 12.33 -12.17
CA SER A 464 18.06 11.59 -13.42
C SER A 464 17.15 12.35 -14.40
N GLY A 465 17.12 11.88 -15.64
CA GLY A 465 16.37 12.41 -16.77
C GLY A 465 17.05 11.91 -18.03
N SER A 466 17.04 12.70 -19.10
CA SER A 466 17.73 12.36 -20.36
C SER A 466 19.23 12.03 -20.15
N ARG A 467 19.83 12.52 -19.06
CA ARG A 467 21.17 12.12 -18.60
C ARG A 467 21.25 12.23 -17.08
N LEU A 468 21.89 11.23 -16.44
CA LEU A 468 22.29 11.36 -15.04
C LEU A 468 23.25 12.53 -14.84
N LYS A 469 23.09 13.27 -13.74
CA LYS A 469 24.02 14.34 -13.36
C LYS A 469 25.43 13.78 -13.27
N LYS A 470 26.40 14.49 -13.87
CA LYS A 470 27.83 14.08 -13.93
C LYS A 470 28.55 14.42 -12.63
N ASN A 471 29.65 13.70 -12.40
CA ASN A 471 30.59 13.92 -11.29
C ASN A 471 29.97 13.78 -9.88
N ILE A 472 28.92 13.00 -9.74
CA ILE A 472 28.33 12.66 -8.43
C ILE A 472 28.53 11.17 -8.11
N THR A 473 28.65 10.84 -6.83
CA THR A 473 28.65 9.46 -6.33
C THR A 473 27.22 9.05 -6.07
N VAL A 474 26.73 8.06 -6.82
CA VAL A 474 25.35 7.59 -6.75
C VAL A 474 25.27 6.20 -6.12
N ILE A 475 24.20 5.98 -5.37
CA ILE A 475 23.77 4.63 -5.00
C ILE A 475 23.11 4.00 -6.24
N ASP A 476 23.48 2.77 -6.52
CA ASP A 476 22.91 1.95 -7.58
C ASP A 476 22.61 0.54 -7.07
N LEU A 477 21.84 -0.23 -7.84
CA LEU A 477 21.54 -1.62 -7.55
C LEU A 477 22.10 -2.51 -8.66
N GLN A 478 22.80 -3.57 -8.26
CA GLN A 478 23.32 -4.56 -9.19
C GLN A 478 23.15 -5.96 -8.61
N GLY A 479 22.39 -6.82 -9.30
CA GLY A 479 22.17 -8.18 -8.85
C GLY A 479 21.52 -8.28 -7.46
N ALA A 480 20.64 -7.34 -7.11
CA ALA A 480 20.00 -7.20 -5.79
C ALA A 480 20.92 -6.75 -4.63
N HIS A 481 22.10 -6.22 -4.95
CA HIS A 481 23.01 -5.62 -3.97
C HIS A 481 23.21 -4.13 -4.25
N LEU A 482 23.32 -3.34 -3.19
CA LEU A 482 23.68 -1.94 -3.33
C LEU A 482 25.15 -1.84 -3.79
N VAL A 483 25.39 -0.96 -4.74
CA VAL A 483 26.71 -0.59 -5.24
C VAL A 483 26.83 0.93 -5.28
N LEU A 484 28.03 1.45 -5.21
CA LEU A 484 28.28 2.88 -5.36
C LEU A 484 29.08 3.13 -6.62
N ARG A 485 28.63 4.09 -7.40
CA ARG A 485 29.21 4.46 -8.67
C ARG A 485 29.45 5.95 -8.75
N ARG A 486 30.51 6.35 -9.43
CA ARG A 486 30.75 7.75 -9.75
C ARG A 486 30.38 8.01 -11.20
N THR A 487 29.43 8.92 -11.41
CA THR A 487 29.04 9.32 -12.75
C THR A 487 30.15 10.19 -13.37
N GLY A 488 30.57 9.90 -14.60
CA GLY A 488 31.60 10.64 -15.34
C GLY A 488 31.07 11.24 -16.64
N SER A 489 31.93 11.95 -17.36
CA SER A 489 31.57 12.51 -18.67
C SER A 489 31.35 11.44 -19.73
N ASN A 490 32.11 10.37 -19.72
CA ASN A 490 32.09 9.31 -20.75
C ASN A 490 31.74 7.94 -20.23
N ALA A 491 31.91 7.68 -18.92
CA ALA A 491 31.63 6.39 -18.29
C ALA A 491 31.36 6.55 -16.80
N THR A 492 30.57 5.63 -16.26
CA THR A 492 30.33 5.49 -14.82
C THR A 492 31.36 4.54 -14.24
N LYS A 493 32.11 4.96 -13.21
CA LYS A 493 33.11 4.13 -12.53
C LYS A 493 32.52 3.53 -11.23
N THR A 494 32.77 2.26 -10.98
CA THR A 494 32.44 1.62 -9.72
C THR A 494 33.34 2.13 -8.60
N VAL A 495 32.75 2.61 -7.51
CA VAL A 495 33.44 3.08 -6.30
C VAL A 495 33.44 1.98 -5.23
N ALA A 496 32.28 1.32 -5.03
CA ALA A 496 32.14 0.20 -4.11
C ALA A 496 31.15 -0.82 -4.68
N ASP A 497 31.57 -2.08 -4.72
CA ASP A 497 30.86 -3.22 -5.33
C ASP A 497 30.55 -4.36 -4.34
N THR A 498 31.10 -4.29 -3.14
CA THR A 498 30.83 -5.26 -2.08
C THR A 498 30.13 -4.61 -0.89
N PRO A 499 29.30 -5.35 -0.14
CA PRO A 499 28.58 -4.81 1.02
C PRO A 499 29.50 -4.11 2.03
N ARG A 500 30.69 -4.65 2.27
CA ARG A 500 31.67 -4.05 3.19
C ARG A 500 32.17 -2.70 2.71
N LYS A 501 32.56 -2.60 1.42
CA LYS A 501 33.02 -1.33 0.81
C LYS A 501 31.89 -0.30 0.74
N VAL A 502 30.66 -0.73 0.39
CA VAL A 502 29.49 0.14 0.38
C VAL A 502 29.27 0.76 1.77
N VAL A 503 29.23 -0.06 2.83
CA VAL A 503 29.10 0.42 4.21
C VAL A 503 30.23 1.39 4.58
N GLN A 504 31.47 1.13 4.16
CA GLN A 504 32.59 2.02 4.42
C GLN A 504 32.38 3.41 3.77
N VAL A 505 31.95 3.45 2.50
CA VAL A 505 31.68 4.72 1.81
C VAL A 505 30.47 5.44 2.40
N LEU A 506 29.42 4.71 2.80
CA LEU A 506 28.28 5.31 3.50
C LEU A 506 28.69 5.96 4.83
N ARG A 507 29.60 5.33 5.58
CA ARG A 507 30.13 5.89 6.85
C ARG A 507 30.90 7.20 6.66
N THR A 508 31.65 7.31 5.57
CA THR A 508 32.45 8.51 5.23
C THR A 508 31.68 9.51 4.38
N GLY A 509 30.43 9.20 4.02
CA GLY A 509 29.57 10.08 3.22
C GLY A 509 29.19 11.38 3.95
N PRO A 510 28.58 12.34 3.23
CA PRO A 510 28.24 13.64 3.80
C PRO A 510 27.20 13.52 4.89
N GLU A 511 27.40 14.26 5.98
CA GLU A 511 26.48 14.40 7.10
C GLU A 511 25.77 15.74 7.01
N PHE A 512 24.44 15.69 7.05
CA PHE A 512 23.58 16.87 7.01
C PHE A 512 23.12 17.18 8.42
N GLU A 513 23.35 18.41 8.87
CA GLU A 513 22.86 18.93 10.15
C GLU A 513 21.41 19.42 9.99
N LEU A 514 20.51 18.94 10.83
CA LEU A 514 19.07 19.26 10.75
C LEU A 514 18.80 20.75 10.96
N THR A 515 19.70 21.49 11.64
CA THR A 515 19.66 22.96 11.73
C THR A 515 19.54 23.64 10.36
N GLY A 516 20.03 23.00 9.29
CA GLY A 516 19.84 23.46 7.91
C GLY A 516 18.38 23.49 7.45
N LEU A 517 17.44 22.85 8.18
CA LEU A 517 16.00 22.85 7.90
C LEU A 517 15.22 23.81 8.82
N THR A 518 15.81 24.36 9.89
CA THR A 518 15.15 25.26 10.84
C THR A 518 14.39 26.41 10.17
N PRO A 519 14.91 27.06 9.09
CA PRO A 519 14.17 28.14 8.41
C PRO A 519 12.82 27.70 7.79
N PHE A 520 12.54 26.40 7.74
CA PHE A 520 11.38 25.82 7.06
C PHE A 520 10.38 25.18 8.04
N VAL A 521 10.68 25.16 9.33
CA VAL A 521 9.88 24.48 10.38
C VAL A 521 8.79 25.39 10.97
N SER A 522 8.64 26.61 10.51
CA SER A 522 7.64 27.58 11.01
C SER A 522 6.20 27.29 10.61
#